data_02f3e0ec9ef0ccc4ca0072c1949660e6
#
_entry.id   02f3e0ec9ef0ccc4ca0072c1949660e6
#
_cell.length_a   1.000
_cell.length_b   1.000
_cell.length_c   1.000
_cell.angle_alpha   90.00
_cell.angle_beta   90.00
_cell.angle_gamma   90.00
#
_symmetry.space_group_name_H-M   'P 1'
#
loop_
_entity.id
_entity.type
_entity.pdbx_description
1 polymer ?
#
loop_
_entity_poly.entity_id
_entity_poly.type
_entity_poly.pdbx_seq_one_letter_code
_entity_poly.pdbx_strand_id
1 'polypeptide(L)'
;MYKVVVSDLDGTLLNKQHQISPRTRDTLHRLVEQGVKFVVATGRHHVDVRSIRDALGLDIYLITSNGAVVHDKQDQLVYNQALPENVAAELITLERDPSIHLNVYYGDEWLVEEELPWLLQFHHDSGFTYRLADLANHPMDRINKVFYIGDHEKLLKIEAHLNQQYGDRVNVTFSLPDCLEVMHAGVHKGNAVRAVLEQHGLEMSQAVAFGDGMNDFEMLSMVGRGVVMGNAHDRLKLALTGHEQTLSSDEDGVAVYLEQLFALGKITAA
;
A
#
# COMPACT_ATOMS: atom_id res chain seq x y z
N MET A 1 -7.73 -22.08 8.91
CA MET A 1 -6.73 -21.65 9.87
C MET A 1 -5.76 -20.73 9.17
N TYR A 2 -5.51 -19.54 9.71
CA TYR A 2 -4.69 -18.54 9.04
C TYR A 2 -3.22 -18.75 9.35
N LYS A 3 -2.38 -18.61 8.33
CA LYS A 3 -0.93 -18.81 8.38
C LYS A 3 -0.15 -17.56 8.03
N VAL A 4 -0.85 -16.56 7.46
CA VAL A 4 -0.26 -15.31 7.01
C VAL A 4 -1.07 -14.15 7.53
N VAL A 5 -0.37 -13.14 8.01
CA VAL A 5 -0.91 -11.82 8.34
C VAL A 5 -0.39 -10.83 7.32
N VAL A 6 -1.27 -10.09 6.71
CA VAL A 6 -0.96 -8.99 5.79
C VAL A 6 -1.48 -7.69 6.39
N SER A 7 -0.69 -6.65 6.42
CA SER A 7 -1.13 -5.36 6.92
C SER A 7 -0.77 -4.25 5.95
N ASP A 8 -1.71 -3.36 5.68
CA ASP A 8 -1.37 -2.02 5.25
C ASP A 8 -0.60 -1.30 6.36
N LEU A 9 0.01 -0.18 6.01
CA LEU A 9 0.92 0.56 6.87
C LEU A 9 0.26 1.79 7.48
N ASP A 10 -0.05 2.79 6.66
CA ASP A 10 -0.58 4.08 7.10
C ASP A 10 -2.06 3.98 7.48
N GLY A 11 -2.40 4.42 8.69
CA GLY A 11 -3.78 4.29 9.18
C GLY A 11 -4.19 2.86 9.56
N THR A 12 -3.29 1.89 9.40
CA THR A 12 -3.52 0.48 9.73
C THR A 12 -2.52 -0.02 10.76
N LEU A 13 -1.26 -0.26 10.38
CA LEU A 13 -0.21 -0.71 11.30
C LEU A 13 0.40 0.45 12.09
N LEU A 14 0.50 1.62 11.46
CA LEU A 14 1.00 2.84 12.08
C LEU A 14 -0.15 3.64 12.72
N ASN A 15 0.09 4.13 13.92
CA ASN A 15 -0.79 5.10 14.60
C ASN A 15 -0.63 6.51 14.00
N LYS A 16 -1.39 7.49 14.50
CA LYS A 16 -1.33 8.90 14.04
C LYS A 16 0.01 9.59 14.25
N GLN A 17 0.90 9.02 15.07
CA GLN A 17 2.28 9.47 15.25
C GLN A 17 3.24 8.79 14.27
N HIS A 18 2.72 8.05 13.26
CA HIS A 18 3.48 7.26 12.30
C HIS A 18 4.39 6.21 12.94
N GLN A 19 3.98 5.64 14.07
CA GLN A 19 4.75 4.67 14.85
C GLN A 19 3.97 3.37 15.03
N ILE A 20 4.70 2.27 15.09
CA ILE A 20 4.15 0.98 15.51
C ILE A 20 4.17 0.94 17.04
N SER A 21 3.02 0.73 17.65
CA SER A 21 2.93 0.66 19.11
C SER A 21 3.71 -0.55 19.67
N PRO A 22 4.18 -0.48 20.92
CA PRO A 22 4.82 -1.63 21.56
C PRO A 22 3.93 -2.88 21.55
N ARG A 23 2.62 -2.74 21.79
CA ARG A 23 1.66 -3.84 21.77
C ARG A 23 1.59 -4.51 20.39
N THR A 24 1.45 -3.71 19.34
CA THR A 24 1.38 -4.21 17.96
C THR A 24 2.67 -4.93 17.59
N ARG A 25 3.83 -4.34 17.90
CA ARG A 25 5.13 -4.96 17.66
C ARG A 25 5.26 -6.30 18.40
N ASP A 26 4.99 -6.34 19.71
CA ASP A 26 5.13 -7.54 20.53
C ASP A 26 4.17 -8.65 20.08
N THR A 27 2.96 -8.28 19.62
CA THR A 27 1.99 -9.24 19.06
C THR A 27 2.50 -9.84 17.76
N LEU A 28 3.05 -9.02 16.84
CA LEU A 28 3.64 -9.51 15.60
C LEU A 28 4.85 -10.41 15.83
N HIS A 29 5.75 -10.04 16.75
CA HIS A 29 6.88 -10.87 17.11
C HIS A 29 6.45 -12.25 17.60
N ARG A 30 5.51 -12.33 18.54
CA ARG A 30 4.96 -13.61 19.03
C ARG A 30 4.39 -14.48 17.93
N LEU A 31 3.68 -13.89 16.97
CA LEU A 31 3.10 -14.65 15.85
C LEU A 31 4.18 -15.15 14.89
N VAL A 32 5.16 -14.32 14.56
CA VAL A 32 6.27 -14.69 13.67
C VAL A 32 7.15 -15.76 14.31
N GLU A 33 7.45 -15.67 15.61
CA GLU A 33 8.15 -16.72 16.39
C GLU A 33 7.41 -18.06 16.38
N GLN A 34 6.09 -18.05 16.26
CA GLN A 34 5.27 -19.25 16.11
C GLN A 34 5.12 -19.71 14.66
N GLY A 35 5.87 -19.13 13.72
CA GLY A 35 5.90 -19.52 12.31
C GLY A 35 4.81 -18.89 11.45
N VAL A 36 4.04 -17.93 11.95
CA VAL A 36 3.11 -17.14 11.12
C VAL A 36 3.93 -16.19 10.25
N LYS A 37 3.64 -16.12 8.95
CA LYS A 37 4.30 -15.16 8.07
C LYS A 37 3.65 -13.79 8.21
N PHE A 38 4.47 -12.74 8.17
CA PHE A 38 4.00 -11.37 8.17
C PHE A 38 4.44 -10.66 6.88
N VAL A 39 3.51 -9.92 6.28
CA VAL A 39 3.70 -9.17 5.03
C VAL A 39 3.17 -7.76 5.23
N VAL A 40 3.95 -6.76 4.87
CA VAL A 40 3.49 -5.37 4.78
C VAL A 40 3.13 -5.07 3.33
N ALA A 41 1.95 -4.46 3.10
CA ALA A 41 1.48 -4.07 1.78
C ALA A 41 1.04 -2.60 1.78
N THR A 42 1.84 -1.71 1.19
CA THR A 42 1.66 -0.26 1.28
C THR A 42 1.71 0.45 -0.07
N GLY A 43 1.11 1.63 -0.14
CA GLY A 43 1.27 2.56 -1.27
C GLY A 43 2.60 3.31 -1.27
N ARG A 44 3.35 3.30 -0.15
CA ARG A 44 4.65 3.96 -0.04
C ARG A 44 5.70 3.32 -0.93
N HIS A 45 6.75 4.09 -1.21
CA HIS A 45 7.93 3.61 -1.91
C HIS A 45 8.79 2.70 -1.00
N HIS A 46 9.49 1.70 -1.58
CA HIS A 46 10.27 0.76 -0.78
C HIS A 46 11.42 1.41 0.01
N VAL A 47 12.05 2.44 -0.54
CA VAL A 47 13.11 3.22 0.15
C VAL A 47 12.55 3.87 1.42
N ASP A 48 11.31 4.34 1.37
CA ASP A 48 10.63 4.99 2.50
C ASP A 48 10.30 4.00 3.64
N VAL A 49 10.00 2.76 3.32
CA VAL A 49 9.56 1.76 4.32
C VAL A 49 10.67 0.87 4.88
N ARG A 50 11.89 0.97 4.38
CA ARG A 50 13.03 0.20 4.92
C ARG A 50 13.25 0.44 6.41
N SER A 51 13.20 1.69 6.84
CA SER A 51 13.36 2.07 8.25
C SER A 51 12.28 1.45 9.15
N ILE A 52 11.06 1.29 8.64
CA ILE A 52 9.95 0.67 9.37
C ILE A 52 10.18 -0.84 9.52
N ARG A 53 10.64 -1.52 8.47
CA ARG A 53 11.03 -2.93 8.56
C ARG A 53 12.14 -3.13 9.57
N ASP A 54 13.17 -2.28 9.52
CA ASP A 54 14.30 -2.37 10.43
C ASP A 54 13.88 -2.11 11.88
N ALA A 55 12.95 -1.17 12.12
CA ALA A 55 12.36 -0.91 13.44
C ALA A 55 11.49 -2.06 13.95
N LEU A 56 10.82 -2.80 13.05
CA LEU A 56 10.10 -4.02 13.40
C LEU A 56 11.04 -5.14 13.84
N GLY A 57 12.24 -5.22 13.25
CA GLY A 57 13.20 -6.30 13.52
C GLY A 57 12.69 -7.67 13.08
N LEU A 58 11.84 -7.73 12.07
CA LEU A 58 11.25 -8.96 11.54
C LEU A 58 11.66 -9.19 10.09
N ASP A 59 11.90 -10.46 9.74
CA ASP A 59 12.13 -10.90 8.37
C ASP A 59 10.80 -10.95 7.61
N ILE A 60 10.44 -9.88 6.92
CA ILE A 60 9.15 -9.72 6.27
C ILE A 60 9.27 -9.42 4.77
N TYR A 61 8.23 -9.76 4.03
CA TYR A 61 8.03 -9.26 2.67
C TYR A 61 7.49 -7.83 2.70
N LEU A 62 8.02 -6.99 1.82
CA LEU A 62 7.53 -5.64 1.58
C LEU A 62 6.89 -5.58 0.20
N ILE A 63 5.58 -5.41 0.18
CA ILE A 63 4.80 -5.05 -1.00
C ILE A 63 4.64 -3.53 -0.98
N THR A 64 5.20 -2.84 -1.97
CA THR A 64 5.28 -1.38 -2.02
C THR A 64 4.69 -0.84 -3.32
N SER A 65 4.48 0.48 -3.39
CA SER A 65 3.82 1.12 -4.55
C SER A 65 2.53 0.40 -4.95
N ASN A 66 1.68 0.06 -3.96
CA ASN A 66 0.41 -0.68 -4.10
C ASN A 66 0.54 -2.06 -4.77
N GLY A 67 1.70 -2.69 -4.71
CA GLY A 67 1.93 -4.00 -5.32
C GLY A 67 2.70 -3.94 -6.64
N ALA A 68 3.15 -2.76 -7.08
CA ALA A 68 4.01 -2.64 -8.24
C ALA A 68 5.41 -3.22 -8.00
N VAL A 69 5.86 -3.18 -6.75
CA VAL A 69 7.21 -3.63 -6.36
C VAL A 69 7.10 -4.53 -5.13
N VAL A 70 7.82 -5.65 -5.13
CA VAL A 70 7.91 -6.56 -3.98
C VAL A 70 9.37 -6.87 -3.68
N HIS A 71 9.76 -6.69 -2.43
CA HIS A 71 11.05 -7.12 -1.90
C HIS A 71 10.84 -8.27 -0.92
N ASP A 72 11.75 -9.23 -0.95
CA ASP A 72 11.75 -10.32 0.01
C ASP A 72 12.36 -9.91 1.36
N LYS A 73 12.42 -10.87 2.27
CA LYS A 73 12.97 -10.68 3.62
C LYS A 73 14.49 -10.41 3.64
N GLN A 74 15.22 -10.63 2.54
CA GLN A 74 16.62 -10.25 2.36
C GLN A 74 16.78 -8.93 1.59
N ASP A 75 15.70 -8.17 1.39
CA ASP A 75 15.67 -6.93 0.61
C ASP A 75 15.99 -7.14 -0.88
N GLN A 76 15.77 -8.36 -1.39
CA GLN A 76 15.96 -8.62 -2.81
C GLN A 76 14.68 -8.30 -3.56
N LEU A 77 14.81 -7.59 -4.68
CA LEU A 77 13.69 -7.32 -5.58
C LEU A 77 13.22 -8.63 -6.22
N VAL A 78 11.99 -9.06 -5.89
CA VAL A 78 11.42 -10.32 -6.42
C VAL A 78 10.30 -10.08 -7.42
N TYR A 79 9.75 -8.88 -7.47
CA TYR A 79 8.75 -8.49 -8.45
C TYR A 79 8.79 -6.99 -8.71
N ASN A 80 8.63 -6.59 -9.99
CA ASN A 80 8.53 -5.20 -10.41
C ASN A 80 7.64 -5.10 -11.64
N GLN A 81 6.58 -4.28 -11.56
CA GLN A 81 5.65 -4.03 -12.65
C GLN A 81 5.54 -2.53 -12.92
N ALA A 82 6.18 -2.09 -13.98
CA ALA A 82 6.07 -0.70 -14.44
C ALA A 82 4.81 -0.48 -15.31
N LEU A 83 4.40 0.77 -15.41
CA LEU A 83 3.43 1.23 -16.41
C LEU A 83 3.99 1.04 -17.82
N PRO A 84 3.17 0.73 -18.84
CA PRO A 84 3.60 0.83 -20.23
C PRO A 84 4.05 2.26 -20.54
N GLU A 85 5.18 2.43 -21.25
CA GLU A 85 5.80 3.73 -21.48
C GLU A 85 4.86 4.74 -22.12
N ASN A 86 4.04 4.31 -23.09
CA ASN A 86 3.06 5.18 -23.73
C ASN A 86 1.96 5.64 -22.77
N VAL A 87 1.53 4.76 -21.84
CA VAL A 87 0.53 5.10 -20.81
C VAL A 87 1.14 6.08 -19.81
N ALA A 88 2.36 5.82 -19.36
CA ALA A 88 3.07 6.72 -18.44
C ALA A 88 3.23 8.13 -19.04
N ALA A 89 3.63 8.23 -20.32
CA ALA A 89 3.74 9.50 -21.02
C ALA A 89 2.40 10.26 -21.11
N GLU A 90 1.31 9.56 -21.41
CA GLU A 90 -0.03 10.15 -21.44
C GLU A 90 -0.48 10.63 -20.05
N LEU A 91 -0.22 9.88 -18.98
CA LEU A 91 -0.54 10.26 -17.60
C LEU A 91 0.24 11.50 -17.15
N ILE A 92 1.53 11.59 -17.49
CA ILE A 92 2.39 12.72 -17.13
C ILE A 92 1.94 14.01 -17.83
N THR A 93 1.55 13.89 -19.10
CA THR A 93 1.13 15.04 -19.92
C THR A 93 -0.36 15.35 -19.82
N LEU A 94 -1.10 14.63 -18.96
CA LEU A 94 -2.52 14.87 -18.74
C LEU A 94 -2.77 16.33 -18.33
N GLU A 95 -3.67 17.01 -19.07
CA GLU A 95 -4.12 18.34 -18.69
C GLU A 95 -4.85 18.29 -17.35
N ARG A 96 -4.39 19.08 -16.38
CA ARG A 96 -4.91 19.12 -15.02
C ARG A 96 -4.98 20.53 -14.46
N ASP A 97 -5.80 20.74 -13.46
CA ASP A 97 -5.84 21.99 -12.70
C ASP A 97 -4.45 22.28 -12.10
N PRO A 98 -3.94 23.53 -12.19
CA PRO A 98 -2.61 23.89 -11.68
C PRO A 98 -2.40 23.62 -10.18
N SER A 99 -3.47 23.46 -9.40
CA SER A 99 -3.38 23.09 -7.97
C SER A 99 -3.27 21.60 -7.74
N ILE A 100 -3.24 20.77 -8.78
CA ILE A 100 -3.02 19.33 -8.68
C ILE A 100 -1.55 19.03 -8.98
N HIS A 101 -0.84 18.53 -7.98
CA HIS A 101 0.57 18.23 -8.06
C HIS A 101 0.82 16.83 -8.60
N LEU A 102 1.64 16.75 -9.66
CA LEU A 102 2.06 15.49 -10.28
C LEU A 102 3.30 14.94 -9.57
N ASN A 103 3.24 13.66 -9.26
CA ASN A 103 4.31 12.92 -8.62
C ASN A 103 4.53 11.59 -9.38
N VAL A 104 5.77 11.14 -9.46
CA VAL A 104 6.14 9.92 -10.16
C VAL A 104 7.13 9.10 -9.34
N TYR A 105 6.90 7.80 -9.21
CA TYR A 105 7.90 6.85 -8.75
C TYR A 105 8.57 6.18 -9.94
N TYR A 106 9.86 6.43 -10.10
CA TYR A 106 10.71 5.93 -11.17
C TYR A 106 11.88 5.13 -10.61
N GLY A 107 11.78 3.79 -10.62
CA GLY A 107 12.77 2.96 -9.93
C GLY A 107 12.87 3.33 -8.44
N ASP A 108 14.05 3.77 -8.00
CA ASP A 108 14.31 4.17 -6.61
C ASP A 108 14.12 5.67 -6.35
N GLU A 109 13.64 6.40 -7.34
CA GLU A 109 13.48 7.86 -7.27
C GLU A 109 12.01 8.29 -7.14
N TRP A 110 11.80 9.35 -6.39
CA TRP A 110 10.56 10.10 -6.38
C TRP A 110 10.78 11.41 -7.13
N LEU A 111 10.04 11.61 -8.21
CA LEU A 111 10.19 12.74 -9.12
C LEU A 111 8.98 13.67 -9.06
N VAL A 112 9.23 14.98 -9.09
CA VAL A 112 8.21 16.03 -9.14
C VAL A 112 8.63 17.13 -10.10
N GLU A 113 7.66 17.93 -10.61
CA GLU A 113 7.93 19.06 -11.51
C GLU A 113 8.27 20.35 -10.74
N GLU A 114 7.81 20.47 -9.50
CA GLU A 114 7.98 21.65 -8.65
C GLU A 114 8.29 21.26 -7.21
N GLU A 115 8.83 22.19 -6.43
CA GLU A 115 9.12 21.95 -5.02
C GLU A 115 7.84 21.85 -4.19
N LEU A 116 7.73 20.79 -3.42
CA LEU A 116 6.61 20.46 -2.54
C LEU A 116 7.12 20.18 -1.10
N PRO A 117 7.71 21.18 -0.42
CA PRO A 117 8.39 20.95 0.88
C PRO A 117 7.47 20.36 1.95
N TRP A 118 6.17 20.66 1.87
CA TRP A 118 5.18 20.13 2.81
C TRP A 118 4.98 18.62 2.71
N LEU A 119 5.27 17.99 1.56
CA LEU A 119 5.23 16.54 1.41
C LEU A 119 6.35 15.83 2.19
N LEU A 120 7.50 16.47 2.37
CA LEU A 120 8.66 15.86 3.04
C LEU A 120 8.41 15.58 4.52
N GLN A 121 7.44 16.25 5.15
CA GLN A 121 7.07 15.98 6.54
C GLN A 121 6.57 14.53 6.75
N PHE A 122 5.98 13.90 5.73
CA PHE A 122 5.51 12.53 5.79
C PHE A 122 6.62 11.48 5.63
N HIS A 123 7.82 11.92 5.22
CA HIS A 123 9.00 11.08 4.95
C HIS A 123 10.19 11.43 5.84
N HIS A 124 9.97 12.22 6.90
CA HIS A 124 11.03 12.70 7.78
C HIS A 124 11.86 11.55 8.38
N ASP A 125 11.23 10.48 8.81
CA ASP A 125 11.89 9.37 9.51
C ASP A 125 12.70 8.48 8.56
N SER A 126 12.32 8.39 7.29
CA SER A 126 13.04 7.60 6.28
C SER A 126 14.12 8.40 5.57
N GLY A 127 14.01 9.73 5.58
CA GLY A 127 14.83 10.61 4.75
C GLY A 127 14.59 10.48 3.25
N PHE A 128 13.52 9.78 2.84
CA PHE A 128 13.15 9.67 1.43
C PHE A 128 12.67 11.03 0.93
N THR A 129 13.25 11.51 -0.16
CA THR A 129 12.98 12.85 -0.69
C THR A 129 12.77 12.79 -2.21
N TYR A 130 12.00 13.74 -2.72
CA TYR A 130 11.83 13.90 -4.15
C TYR A 130 13.03 14.61 -4.80
N ARG A 131 13.13 14.43 -6.12
CA ARG A 131 14.01 15.17 -7.02
C ARG A 131 13.18 15.94 -8.05
N LEU A 132 13.55 17.19 -8.31
CA LEU A 132 12.96 17.95 -9.43
C LEU A 132 13.38 17.35 -10.76
N ALA A 133 12.43 17.19 -11.66
CA ALA A 133 12.65 16.64 -13.00
C ALA A 133 11.71 17.26 -14.03
N ASP A 134 12.19 17.38 -15.26
CA ASP A 134 11.34 17.62 -16.41
C ASP A 134 10.66 16.30 -16.80
N LEU A 135 9.49 16.06 -16.21
CA LEU A 135 8.78 14.78 -16.34
C LEU A 135 8.34 14.51 -17.77
N ALA A 136 8.03 15.55 -18.56
CA ALA A 136 7.61 15.38 -19.96
C ALA A 136 8.74 14.82 -20.85
N ASN A 137 9.99 15.09 -20.51
CA ASN A 137 11.17 14.62 -21.23
C ASN A 137 11.95 13.52 -20.48
N HIS A 138 11.40 13.02 -19.35
CA HIS A 138 12.04 11.96 -18.58
C HIS A 138 11.84 10.58 -19.25
N PRO A 139 12.76 9.62 -19.10
CA PRO A 139 12.52 8.23 -19.50
C PRO A 139 11.29 7.64 -18.81
N MET A 140 10.53 6.80 -19.54
CA MET A 140 9.24 6.24 -19.08
C MET A 140 9.32 4.76 -18.70
N ASP A 141 10.45 4.12 -18.94
CA ASP A 141 10.64 2.67 -18.89
C ASP A 141 10.55 2.03 -17.50
N ARG A 142 10.67 2.82 -16.43
CA ARG A 142 10.67 2.33 -15.04
C ARG A 142 9.68 3.05 -14.13
N ILE A 143 8.60 3.61 -14.68
CA ILE A 143 7.57 4.28 -13.87
C ILE A 143 6.65 3.22 -13.26
N ASN A 144 6.73 3.06 -11.96
CA ASN A 144 5.90 2.12 -11.21
C ASN A 144 4.57 2.72 -10.78
N LYS A 145 4.56 4.03 -10.51
CA LYS A 145 3.38 4.75 -10.06
C LYS A 145 3.43 6.21 -10.51
N VAL A 146 2.32 6.70 -11.04
CA VAL A 146 2.02 8.11 -11.19
C VAL A 146 0.95 8.47 -10.17
N PHE A 147 1.09 9.58 -9.46
CA PHE A 147 0.08 10.00 -8.51
C PHE A 147 -0.13 11.50 -8.50
N TYR A 148 -1.38 11.88 -8.26
CA TYR A 148 -1.85 13.24 -8.26
C TYR A 148 -2.29 13.62 -6.86
N ILE A 149 -1.80 14.73 -6.34
CA ILE A 149 -2.13 15.24 -5.00
C ILE A 149 -2.84 16.58 -5.12
N GLY A 150 -3.98 16.72 -4.44
CA GLY A 150 -4.74 17.96 -4.43
C GLY A 150 -6.16 17.82 -3.92
N ASP A 151 -7.01 18.77 -4.28
CA ASP A 151 -8.42 18.80 -3.86
C ASP A 151 -9.19 17.56 -4.31
N HIS A 152 -9.91 16.92 -3.39
CA HIS A 152 -10.62 15.66 -3.62
C HIS A 152 -11.61 15.75 -4.80
N GLU A 153 -12.40 16.81 -4.88
CA GLU A 153 -13.41 16.96 -5.95
C GLU A 153 -12.76 17.11 -7.33
N LYS A 154 -11.57 17.72 -7.39
CA LYS A 154 -10.77 17.79 -8.62
C LYS A 154 -10.19 16.44 -8.98
N LEU A 155 -9.69 15.69 -8.00
CA LEU A 155 -9.16 14.34 -8.19
C LEU A 155 -10.24 13.32 -8.62
N LEU A 156 -11.48 13.44 -8.12
CA LEU A 156 -12.61 12.64 -8.61
C LEU A 156 -12.88 12.81 -10.11
N LYS A 157 -12.66 14.01 -10.65
CA LYS A 157 -12.79 14.25 -12.10
C LYS A 157 -11.68 13.57 -12.88
N ILE A 158 -10.46 13.58 -12.33
CA ILE A 158 -9.32 12.86 -12.93
C ILE A 158 -9.59 11.34 -12.86
N GLU A 159 -10.04 10.80 -11.71
CA GLU A 159 -10.42 9.39 -11.57
C GLU A 159 -11.43 8.97 -12.64
N ALA A 160 -12.52 9.74 -12.78
CA ALA A 160 -13.55 9.44 -13.77
C ALA A 160 -13.02 9.48 -15.21
N HIS A 161 -12.20 10.47 -15.55
CA HIS A 161 -11.55 10.59 -16.86
C HIS A 161 -10.62 9.40 -17.14
N LEU A 162 -9.77 9.04 -16.18
CA LEU A 162 -8.82 7.93 -16.32
C LEU A 162 -9.53 6.60 -16.48
N ASN A 163 -10.55 6.33 -15.67
CA ASN A 163 -11.36 5.11 -15.79
C ASN A 163 -12.09 5.02 -17.15
N GLN A 164 -12.58 6.14 -17.67
CA GLN A 164 -13.21 6.19 -18.99
C GLN A 164 -12.21 6.00 -20.13
N GLN A 165 -11.06 6.64 -20.05
CA GLN A 165 -10.09 6.71 -21.16
C GLN A 165 -9.19 5.46 -21.21
N TYR A 166 -8.79 4.95 -20.06
CA TYR A 166 -7.80 3.88 -19.96
C TYR A 166 -8.40 2.54 -19.54
N GLY A 167 -9.60 2.52 -18.90
CA GLY A 167 -10.33 1.32 -18.57
C GLY A 167 -9.47 0.30 -17.83
N ASP A 168 -9.30 -0.85 -18.44
CA ASP A 168 -8.51 -1.98 -17.91
C ASP A 168 -7.01 -1.93 -18.19
N ARG A 169 -6.49 -0.82 -18.76
CA ARG A 169 -5.05 -0.62 -18.98
C ARG A 169 -4.31 -0.09 -17.74
N VAL A 170 -5.03 0.52 -16.81
CA VAL A 170 -4.49 1.06 -15.55
C VAL A 170 -5.36 0.65 -14.36
N ASN A 171 -4.75 0.61 -13.19
CA ASN A 171 -5.43 0.60 -11.91
C ASN A 171 -5.39 2.00 -11.33
N VAL A 172 -6.56 2.59 -11.06
CA VAL A 172 -6.74 3.92 -10.50
C VAL A 172 -7.37 3.78 -9.12
N THR A 173 -6.72 4.31 -8.09
CA THR A 173 -7.20 4.19 -6.71
C THR A 173 -6.84 5.39 -5.86
N PHE A 174 -7.63 5.65 -4.82
CA PHE A 174 -7.28 6.59 -3.75
C PHE A 174 -6.58 5.87 -2.61
N SER A 175 -5.38 6.31 -2.23
CA SER A 175 -4.74 5.91 -0.97
C SER A 175 -5.19 6.82 0.18
N LEU A 176 -5.33 8.11 -0.11
CA LEU A 176 -5.89 9.14 0.76
C LEU A 176 -6.93 9.95 -0.03
N PRO A 177 -7.83 10.69 0.62
CA PRO A 177 -8.82 11.53 -0.10
C PRO A 177 -8.19 12.52 -1.07
N ASP A 178 -7.00 13.01 -0.76
CA ASP A 178 -6.23 13.99 -1.51
C ASP A 178 -5.09 13.38 -2.34
N CYS A 179 -5.03 12.04 -2.47
CA CYS A 179 -4.00 11.33 -3.22
C CYS A 179 -4.61 10.25 -4.13
N LEU A 180 -4.65 10.53 -5.45
CA LEU A 180 -5.09 9.61 -6.49
C LEU A 180 -3.88 8.96 -7.16
N GLU A 181 -3.82 7.64 -7.13
CA GLU A 181 -2.68 6.84 -7.60
C GLU A 181 -3.05 6.02 -8.83
N VAL A 182 -2.12 5.93 -9.78
CA VAL A 182 -2.28 5.24 -11.06
C VAL A 182 -1.10 4.30 -11.27
N MET A 183 -1.41 3.01 -11.45
CA MET A 183 -0.45 1.95 -11.71
C MET A 183 -0.86 1.13 -12.93
N HIS A 184 -0.04 0.17 -13.33
CA HIS A 184 -0.41 -0.84 -14.32
C HIS A 184 -1.69 -1.59 -13.91
N ALA A 185 -2.55 -1.96 -14.86
CA ALA A 185 -3.86 -2.58 -14.61
C ALA A 185 -3.82 -3.78 -13.66
N GLY A 186 -2.80 -4.62 -13.75
CA GLY A 186 -2.64 -5.78 -12.87
C GLY A 186 -2.06 -5.49 -11.49
N VAL A 187 -1.69 -4.23 -11.23
CA VAL A 187 -1.03 -3.83 -9.97
C VAL A 187 -2.08 -3.41 -8.96
N HIS A 188 -2.25 -4.19 -7.94
CA HIS A 188 -2.93 -3.86 -6.69
C HIS A 188 -2.41 -4.76 -5.57
N LYS A 189 -2.56 -4.36 -4.32
CA LYS A 189 -2.04 -5.08 -3.16
C LYS A 189 -2.46 -6.55 -3.13
N GLY A 190 -3.69 -6.87 -3.52
CA GLY A 190 -4.21 -8.24 -3.55
C GLY A 190 -3.45 -9.18 -4.49
N ASN A 191 -3.12 -8.75 -5.72
CA ASN A 191 -2.33 -9.56 -6.65
C ASN A 191 -0.89 -9.78 -6.16
N ALA A 192 -0.27 -8.76 -5.58
CA ALA A 192 1.06 -8.87 -5.00
C ALA A 192 1.09 -9.83 -3.81
N VAL A 193 0.08 -9.75 -2.92
CA VAL A 193 -0.09 -10.72 -1.81
C VAL A 193 -0.23 -12.13 -2.36
N ARG A 194 -1.08 -12.34 -3.38
CA ARG A 194 -1.23 -13.66 -4.02
C ARG A 194 0.12 -14.20 -4.52
N ALA A 195 0.88 -13.39 -5.25
CA ALA A 195 2.18 -13.80 -5.77
C ALA A 195 3.16 -14.19 -4.66
N VAL A 196 3.21 -13.44 -3.55
CA VAL A 196 4.03 -13.78 -2.37
C VAL A 196 3.57 -15.11 -1.74
N LEU A 197 2.26 -15.32 -1.59
CA LEU A 197 1.72 -16.54 -1.00
C LEU A 197 2.00 -17.78 -1.86
N GLU A 198 1.83 -17.67 -3.18
CA GLU A 198 2.09 -18.76 -4.14
C GLU A 198 3.56 -19.22 -4.09
N GLN A 199 4.53 -18.31 -3.93
CA GLN A 199 5.95 -18.67 -3.72
C GLN A 199 6.18 -19.56 -2.49
N HIS A 200 5.28 -19.50 -1.52
CA HIS A 200 5.34 -20.30 -0.29
C HIS A 200 4.38 -21.51 -0.29
N GLY A 201 3.71 -21.79 -1.39
CA GLY A 201 2.70 -22.86 -1.46
C GLY A 201 1.48 -22.60 -0.58
N LEU A 202 1.15 -21.32 -0.35
CA LEU A 202 0.02 -20.87 0.47
C LEU A 202 -1.08 -20.27 -0.42
N GLU A 203 -2.30 -20.36 0.07
CA GLU A 203 -3.50 -19.83 -0.60
C GLU A 203 -3.98 -18.54 0.05
N MET A 204 -4.67 -17.69 -0.70
CA MET A 204 -5.31 -16.48 -0.19
C MET A 204 -6.28 -16.76 0.97
N SER A 205 -6.96 -17.92 0.96
CA SER A 205 -7.85 -18.41 2.03
C SER A 205 -7.15 -18.57 3.39
N GLN A 206 -5.82 -18.68 3.40
CA GLN A 206 -4.99 -18.83 4.60
C GLN A 206 -4.44 -17.51 5.15
N ALA A 207 -4.79 -16.39 4.52
CA ALA A 207 -4.37 -15.07 4.94
C ALA A 207 -5.48 -14.30 5.67
N VAL A 208 -5.08 -13.52 6.68
CA VAL A 208 -5.86 -12.43 7.24
C VAL A 208 -5.19 -11.11 6.85
N ALA A 209 -5.96 -10.13 6.37
CA ALA A 209 -5.44 -8.84 5.96
C ALA A 209 -6.16 -7.68 6.65
N PHE A 210 -5.44 -6.58 6.89
CA PHE A 210 -5.92 -5.35 7.50
C PHE A 210 -5.67 -4.16 6.58
N GLY A 211 -6.62 -3.23 6.51
CA GLY A 211 -6.51 -2.03 5.68
C GLY A 211 -7.58 -0.99 6.01
N ASP A 212 -7.35 0.25 5.56
CA ASP A 212 -8.24 1.39 5.83
C ASP A 212 -8.51 2.27 4.60
N GLY A 213 -7.72 2.15 3.52
CA GLY A 213 -7.85 2.92 2.28
C GLY A 213 -8.52 2.16 1.13
N MET A 214 -8.95 2.87 0.08
CA MET A 214 -9.51 2.22 -1.12
C MET A 214 -8.49 1.34 -1.86
N ASN A 215 -7.19 1.64 -1.74
CA ASN A 215 -6.11 0.80 -2.28
C ASN A 215 -5.96 -0.57 -1.57
N ASP A 216 -6.72 -0.79 -0.48
CA ASP A 216 -6.79 -2.08 0.23
C ASP A 216 -7.96 -2.94 -0.24
N PHE A 217 -8.88 -2.39 -1.03
CA PHE A 217 -10.14 -3.05 -1.38
C PHE A 217 -9.93 -4.45 -1.95
N GLU A 218 -9.07 -4.60 -2.97
CA GLU A 218 -8.80 -5.89 -3.60
C GLU A 218 -8.13 -6.85 -2.62
N MET A 219 -7.15 -6.39 -1.85
CA MET A 219 -6.47 -7.20 -0.85
C MET A 219 -7.46 -7.76 0.17
N LEU A 220 -8.28 -6.90 0.76
CA LEU A 220 -9.29 -7.30 1.75
C LEU A 220 -10.36 -8.22 1.17
N SER A 221 -10.76 -8.01 -0.09
CA SER A 221 -11.77 -8.84 -0.78
C SER A 221 -11.24 -10.22 -1.18
N MET A 222 -9.93 -10.37 -1.42
CA MET A 222 -9.34 -11.59 -2.00
C MET A 222 -8.84 -12.57 -0.94
N VAL A 223 -8.46 -12.11 0.26
CA VAL A 223 -7.95 -12.97 1.34
C VAL A 223 -9.06 -13.76 2.03
N GLY A 224 -8.69 -14.81 2.77
CA GLY A 224 -9.62 -15.60 3.56
C GLY A 224 -10.33 -14.82 4.65
N ARG A 225 -9.72 -13.72 5.12
CA ARG A 225 -10.32 -12.80 6.09
C ARG A 225 -9.78 -11.38 5.90
N GLY A 226 -10.57 -10.54 5.27
CA GLY A 226 -10.32 -9.10 5.21
C GLY A 226 -10.94 -8.42 6.42
N VAL A 227 -10.17 -7.57 7.09
CA VAL A 227 -10.57 -6.82 8.30
C VAL A 227 -10.41 -5.34 8.03
N VAL A 228 -11.51 -4.60 8.12
CA VAL A 228 -11.54 -3.15 7.90
C VAL A 228 -11.19 -2.45 9.20
N MET A 229 -10.28 -1.47 9.17
CA MET A 229 -9.91 -0.70 10.35
C MET A 229 -11.05 0.22 10.81
N GLY A 230 -11.13 0.48 12.12
CA GLY A 230 -12.14 1.38 12.68
C GLY A 230 -12.08 2.80 12.15
N ASN A 231 -10.87 3.28 11.85
CA ASN A 231 -10.60 4.57 11.21
C ASN A 231 -10.67 4.56 9.68
N ALA A 232 -11.05 3.44 9.05
CA ALA A 232 -11.08 3.33 7.59
C ALA A 232 -12.03 4.36 6.94
N HIS A 233 -11.70 4.73 5.69
CA HIS A 233 -12.51 5.64 4.89
C HIS A 233 -13.92 5.10 4.66
N ASP A 234 -14.92 5.99 4.69
CA ASP A 234 -16.33 5.63 4.50
C ASP A 234 -16.56 4.93 3.15
N ARG A 235 -15.86 5.35 2.10
CA ARG A 235 -15.93 4.70 0.77
C ARG A 235 -15.53 3.22 0.85
N LEU A 236 -14.48 2.88 1.59
CA LEU A 236 -14.07 1.49 1.80
C LEU A 236 -15.08 0.73 2.66
N LYS A 237 -15.54 1.31 3.76
CA LYS A 237 -16.55 0.70 4.63
C LYS A 237 -17.85 0.38 3.88
N LEU A 238 -18.28 1.28 3.00
CA LEU A 238 -19.46 1.07 2.14
C LEU A 238 -19.22 -0.03 1.09
N ALA A 239 -18.02 -0.09 0.51
CA ALA A 239 -17.69 -1.11 -0.47
C ALA A 239 -17.55 -2.52 0.17
N LEU A 240 -17.18 -2.60 1.44
CA LEU A 240 -16.91 -3.84 2.18
C LEU A 240 -17.89 -4.06 3.35
N THR A 241 -19.17 -3.77 3.16
CA THR A 241 -20.21 -3.83 4.23
C THR A 241 -20.36 -5.19 4.89
N GLY A 242 -19.93 -6.28 4.25
CA GLY A 242 -19.94 -7.64 4.80
C GLY A 242 -18.67 -8.06 5.53
N HIS A 243 -17.65 -7.21 5.59
CA HIS A 243 -16.37 -7.53 6.22
C HIS A 243 -16.39 -7.20 7.72
N GLU A 244 -15.59 -7.94 8.47
CA GLU A 244 -15.39 -7.65 9.89
C GLU A 244 -14.61 -6.34 10.06
N GLN A 245 -14.91 -5.64 11.14
CA GLN A 245 -14.22 -4.41 11.53
C GLN A 245 -13.45 -4.63 12.83
N THR A 246 -12.32 -3.95 12.95
CA THR A 246 -11.56 -3.88 14.19
C THR A 246 -11.52 -2.44 14.73
N LEU A 247 -10.77 -2.19 15.79
CA LEU A 247 -10.53 -0.86 16.34
C LEU A 247 -9.69 -0.01 15.36
N SER A 248 -9.52 1.26 15.68
CA SER A 248 -8.63 2.15 14.94
C SER A 248 -7.15 1.79 15.14
N SER A 249 -6.27 2.31 14.28
CA SER A 249 -4.81 2.16 14.42
C SER A 249 -4.29 2.77 15.72
N ASP A 250 -4.89 3.85 16.21
CA ASP A 250 -4.56 4.48 17.51
C ASP A 250 -4.96 3.61 18.72
N GLU A 251 -5.87 2.66 18.53
CA GLU A 251 -6.33 1.72 19.56
C GLU A 251 -5.74 0.31 19.39
N ASP A 252 -4.65 0.20 18.65
CA ASP A 252 -3.98 -1.08 18.35
C ASP A 252 -4.89 -2.11 17.64
N GLY A 253 -5.77 -1.67 16.75
CA GLY A 253 -6.79 -2.50 16.12
C GLY A 253 -6.26 -3.79 15.50
N VAL A 254 -5.08 -3.75 14.86
CA VAL A 254 -4.41 -4.95 14.30
C VAL A 254 -4.05 -5.93 15.42
N ALA A 255 -3.38 -5.46 16.47
CA ALA A 255 -2.95 -6.32 17.57
C ALA A 255 -4.14 -6.93 18.32
N VAL A 256 -5.14 -6.11 18.67
CA VAL A 256 -6.36 -6.56 19.36
C VAL A 256 -7.05 -7.68 18.60
N TYR A 257 -7.21 -7.52 17.29
CA TYR A 257 -7.86 -8.51 16.45
C TYR A 257 -7.04 -9.81 16.34
N LEU A 258 -5.71 -9.70 16.15
CA LEU A 258 -4.81 -10.84 16.06
C LEU A 258 -4.75 -11.63 17.38
N GLU A 259 -4.74 -10.96 18.53
CA GLU A 259 -4.78 -11.58 19.84
C GLU A 259 -6.08 -12.39 20.04
N GLN A 260 -7.23 -11.88 19.55
CA GLN A 260 -8.50 -12.63 19.57
C GLN A 260 -8.46 -13.87 18.67
N LEU A 261 -7.94 -13.73 17.44
CA LEU A 261 -7.78 -14.87 16.53
C LEU A 261 -6.86 -15.95 17.11
N PHE A 262 -5.78 -15.53 17.78
CA PHE A 262 -4.85 -16.42 18.44
C PHE A 262 -5.51 -17.17 19.60
N ALA A 263 -6.22 -16.45 20.48
CA ALA A 263 -6.97 -17.05 21.61
C ALA A 263 -8.03 -18.05 21.14
N LEU A 264 -8.60 -17.86 19.94
CA LEU A 264 -9.57 -18.78 19.32
C LEU A 264 -8.90 -19.95 18.57
N GLY A 265 -7.58 -20.05 18.55
CA GLY A 265 -6.84 -21.07 17.78
C GLY A 265 -7.04 -21.00 16.27
N LYS A 266 -7.37 -19.81 15.73
CA LYS A 266 -7.63 -19.61 14.30
C LYS A 266 -6.40 -19.22 13.50
N ILE A 267 -5.29 -18.89 14.14
CA ILE A 267 -4.02 -18.55 13.52
C ILE A 267 -2.94 -19.56 13.97
N THR A 268 -2.06 -19.97 13.05
CA THR A 268 -1.07 -21.02 13.31
C THR A 268 0.13 -20.87 12.37
N ALA A 269 1.20 -21.61 12.59
CA ALA A 269 2.38 -21.71 11.73
C ALA A 269 2.02 -21.96 10.25
N ALA A 270 2.82 -21.36 9.37
CA ALA A 270 2.73 -21.52 7.92
C ALA A 270 3.32 -22.85 7.44
#